data_c49a04065dcf3c8bf5d5d7ef390f6c9d
#
_entry.id   c49a04065dcf3c8bf5d5d7ef390f6c9d
#
_cell.length_a   1.000
_cell.length_b   1.000
_cell.length_c   1.000
_cell.angle_alpha   90.00
_cell.angle_beta   90.00
_cell.angle_gamma   90.00
#
_symmetry.space_group_name_H-M   'P 1'
#
loop_
_entity.id
_entity.type
_entity.pdbx_description
1 polymer ?
#
loop_
_entity_poly.entity_id
_entity_poly.type
_entity_poly.pdbx_seq_one_letter_code
_entity_poly.pdbx_strand_id
1 'polypeptide(L)'
;MALLCTLGDALLDVVVVTRSGLEHGTDTPAATTVVAGGQAANVAAWTVALGGQARIVAKRAGDLAGRLIADGLRERGVQLAGPVTDGATGVVVSLSDGGGERTMITDRGVCPLLSAAELRDEWFAGCDRLHLPLYSLVDAPIRAAALAAARRVPRVSVDLSSISVLREIGAAEVDRLLAVLRPDVILGNEPETRLAAAPSAASVVVKLGPGGVRLNGRHWPAHPAVPVDSTGAGDAFAAGFLLGGVELGLEAAARAVSRLGAMP
;
A
#
# COMPACT_ATOMS: atom_id res chain seq x y z
N MET A 1 -18.21 5.75 12.39
CA MET A 1 -17.52 5.73 11.09
C MET A 1 -16.87 4.37 10.93
N ALA A 2 -16.83 3.83 9.70
CA ALA A 2 -16.19 2.55 9.42
C ALA A 2 -14.68 2.62 9.71
N LEU A 3 -14.11 1.59 10.33
CA LEU A 3 -12.68 1.46 10.59
C LEU A 3 -12.07 0.57 9.51
N LEU A 4 -11.18 1.14 8.69
CA LEU A 4 -10.37 0.37 7.74
C LEU A 4 -9.14 -0.18 8.45
N CYS A 5 -8.95 -1.50 8.45
CA CYS A 5 -7.71 -2.14 8.82
C CYS A 5 -6.86 -2.40 7.58
N THR A 6 -5.56 -2.13 7.65
CA THR A 6 -4.59 -2.59 6.66
C THR A 6 -3.60 -3.55 7.34
N LEU A 7 -3.12 -4.56 6.62
CA LEU A 7 -2.05 -5.44 7.11
C LEU A 7 -0.98 -5.53 6.05
N GLY A 8 0.25 -5.19 6.41
CA GLY A 8 1.37 -5.22 5.47
C GLY A 8 2.54 -4.38 5.96
N ASP A 9 3.32 -3.92 5.00
CA ASP A 9 4.55 -3.20 5.25
C ASP A 9 4.30 -1.78 5.79
N ALA A 10 5.06 -1.44 6.84
CA ALA A 10 5.31 -0.08 7.30
C ALA A 10 6.83 0.15 7.18
N LEU A 11 7.22 0.95 6.21
CA LEU A 11 8.61 1.16 5.81
C LEU A 11 9.02 2.62 6.02
N LEU A 12 10.32 2.87 6.06
CA LEU A 12 10.85 4.22 6.03
C LEU A 12 11.20 4.55 4.57
N ASP A 13 10.51 5.51 3.98
CA ASP A 13 10.78 5.94 2.62
C ASP A 13 11.82 7.08 2.65
N VAL A 14 12.93 6.86 1.95
CA VAL A 14 13.95 7.87 1.64
C VAL A 14 13.73 8.30 0.20
N VAL A 15 13.10 9.45 0.01
CA VAL A 15 12.85 10.02 -1.32
C VAL A 15 14.04 10.86 -1.73
N VAL A 16 14.64 10.51 -2.87
CA VAL A 16 15.81 11.18 -3.43
C VAL A 16 15.46 11.73 -4.80
N VAL A 17 15.60 13.02 -4.99
CA VAL A 17 15.39 13.69 -6.27
C VAL A 17 16.68 14.33 -6.72
N THR A 18 17.28 13.81 -7.79
CA THR A 18 18.49 14.36 -8.40
C THR A 18 18.10 15.34 -9.52
N ARG A 19 18.97 16.31 -9.81
CA ARG A 19 18.78 17.24 -10.94
C ARG A 19 19.21 16.65 -12.28
N SER A 20 20.10 15.70 -12.24
CA SER A 20 20.66 14.95 -13.36
C SER A 20 20.68 13.46 -12.96
N GLY A 21 20.96 12.58 -13.88
CA GLY A 21 21.19 11.16 -13.55
C GLY A 21 22.27 10.99 -12.47
N LEU A 22 22.37 9.76 -11.94
CA LEU A 22 23.41 9.39 -10.98
C LEU A 22 24.80 9.43 -11.64
N GLU A 23 25.75 10.08 -11.00
CA GLU A 23 27.15 10.05 -11.40
C GLU A 23 27.88 8.94 -10.64
N HIS A 24 28.39 7.95 -11.36
CA HIS A 24 29.12 6.84 -10.76
C HIS A 24 30.52 7.26 -10.28
N GLY A 25 30.86 6.88 -9.05
CA GLY A 25 32.18 7.08 -8.47
C GLY A 25 32.46 8.51 -7.94
N THR A 26 31.42 9.35 -7.89
CA THR A 26 31.51 10.71 -7.32
C THR A 26 30.18 11.08 -6.63
N ASP A 27 30.11 12.28 -6.03
CA ASP A 27 28.94 12.80 -5.37
C ASP A 27 27.90 13.32 -6.37
N THR A 28 26.66 12.93 -6.20
CA THR A 28 25.51 13.46 -6.94
C THR A 28 24.66 14.33 -6.02
N PRO A 29 24.58 15.65 -6.22
CA PRO A 29 23.71 16.52 -5.45
C PRO A 29 22.24 16.18 -5.63
N ALA A 30 21.51 16.05 -4.52
CA ALA A 30 20.10 15.69 -4.51
C ALA A 30 19.30 16.41 -3.42
N ALA A 31 18.00 16.57 -3.62
CA ALA A 31 17.07 16.84 -2.55
C ALA A 31 16.62 15.52 -1.94
N THR A 32 16.60 15.44 -0.61
CA THR A 32 16.19 14.23 0.10
C THR A 32 15.11 14.50 1.14
N THR A 33 14.17 13.58 1.28
CA THR A 33 13.14 13.60 2.33
C THR A 33 13.00 12.20 2.91
N VAL A 34 12.77 12.14 4.23
CA VAL A 34 12.54 10.88 4.94
C VAL A 34 11.14 10.91 5.55
N VAL A 35 10.32 9.93 5.20
CA VAL A 35 8.92 9.85 5.66
C VAL A 35 8.53 8.40 5.97
N ALA A 36 7.47 8.22 6.76
CA ALA A 36 6.84 6.91 6.85
C ALA A 36 6.26 6.52 5.48
N GLY A 37 6.26 5.22 5.16
CA GLY A 37 5.79 4.70 3.89
C GLY A 37 5.44 3.22 3.98
N GLY A 38 5.40 2.57 2.82
CA GLY A 38 4.87 1.22 2.65
C GLY A 38 3.39 1.24 2.27
N GLN A 39 2.99 0.37 1.32
CA GLN A 39 1.66 0.43 0.71
C GLN A 39 0.52 0.35 1.73
N ALA A 40 0.60 -0.56 2.72
CA ALA A 40 -0.40 -0.68 3.77
C ALA A 40 -0.50 0.59 4.63
N ALA A 41 0.64 1.21 4.94
CA ALA A 41 0.71 2.45 5.71
C ALA A 41 0.18 3.64 4.91
N ASN A 42 0.48 3.72 3.62
CA ASN A 42 -0.03 4.77 2.73
C ASN A 42 -1.56 4.74 2.67
N VAL A 43 -2.16 3.56 2.44
CA VAL A 43 -3.62 3.41 2.39
C VAL A 43 -4.25 3.81 3.73
N ALA A 44 -3.66 3.42 4.87
CA ALA A 44 -4.15 3.81 6.18
C ALA A 44 -4.09 5.34 6.40
N ALA A 45 -2.96 5.98 6.04
CA ALA A 45 -2.79 7.41 6.18
C ALA A 45 -3.74 8.21 5.28
N TRP A 46 -3.91 7.81 4.02
CA TRP A 46 -4.88 8.41 3.11
C TRP A 46 -6.33 8.25 3.60
N THR A 47 -6.67 7.09 4.18
CA THR A 47 -8.00 6.90 4.77
C THR A 47 -8.29 7.95 5.85
N VAL A 48 -7.32 8.20 6.73
CA VAL A 48 -7.49 9.23 7.78
C VAL A 48 -7.54 10.63 7.19
N ALA A 49 -6.68 10.95 6.23
CA ALA A 49 -6.66 12.26 5.56
C ALA A 49 -7.95 12.59 4.79
N LEU A 50 -8.72 11.56 4.42
CA LEU A 50 -10.04 11.67 3.80
C LEU A 50 -11.19 11.67 4.82
N GLY A 51 -10.89 11.74 6.12
CA GLY A 51 -11.88 11.81 7.20
C GLY A 51 -12.36 10.46 7.72
N GLY A 52 -11.77 9.35 7.30
CA GLY A 52 -12.03 8.01 7.82
C GLY A 52 -11.24 7.68 9.08
N GLN A 53 -11.40 6.45 9.56
CA GLN A 53 -10.58 5.87 10.62
C GLN A 53 -9.78 4.71 10.05
N ALA A 54 -8.50 4.61 10.41
CA ALA A 54 -7.64 3.54 9.93
C ALA A 54 -6.74 2.98 11.02
N ARG A 55 -6.52 1.66 10.94
CA ARG A 55 -5.55 0.92 11.73
C ARG A 55 -4.65 0.12 10.80
N ILE A 56 -3.33 0.22 11.00
CA ILE A 56 -2.37 -0.65 10.35
C ILE A 56 -1.87 -1.71 11.33
N VAL A 57 -1.82 -2.97 10.87
CA VAL A 57 -1.14 -4.08 11.54
C VAL A 57 0.15 -4.37 10.79
N ALA A 58 1.28 -4.01 11.40
CA ALA A 58 2.60 -4.17 10.80
C ALA A 58 3.65 -4.58 11.83
N LYS A 59 4.56 -5.47 11.45
CA LYS A 59 5.74 -5.78 12.25
C LYS A 59 6.83 -4.77 11.95
N ARG A 60 7.51 -4.28 12.99
CA ARG A 60 8.61 -3.32 12.87
C ARG A 60 9.69 -3.62 13.90
N ALA A 61 10.90 -3.15 13.68
CA ALA A 61 11.94 -3.21 14.69
C ALA A 61 11.86 -2.04 15.69
N GLY A 62 12.53 -2.18 16.84
CA GLY A 62 12.67 -1.13 17.84
C GLY A 62 13.75 -0.10 17.52
N ASP A 63 14.26 -0.08 16.29
CA ASP A 63 15.33 0.78 15.80
C ASP A 63 14.87 2.23 15.53
N LEU A 64 15.77 3.07 15.02
CA LEU A 64 15.46 4.46 14.70
C LEU A 64 14.39 4.57 13.59
N ALA A 65 14.49 3.76 12.54
CA ALA A 65 13.54 3.76 11.44
C ALA A 65 12.13 3.36 11.92
N GLY A 66 12.02 2.33 12.77
CA GLY A 66 10.75 1.90 13.36
C GLY A 66 10.09 2.96 14.24
N ARG A 67 10.90 3.75 14.96
CA ARG A 67 10.38 4.90 15.75
C ARG A 67 9.88 6.01 14.84
N LEU A 68 10.65 6.42 13.81
CA LEU A 68 10.23 7.45 12.86
C LEU A 68 8.92 7.08 12.14
N ILE A 69 8.78 5.82 11.73
CA ILE A 69 7.53 5.32 11.14
C ILE A 69 6.38 5.42 12.14
N ALA A 70 6.58 4.96 13.38
CA ALA A 70 5.54 4.97 14.39
C ALA A 70 5.06 6.39 14.72
N ASP A 71 5.98 7.33 14.81
CA ASP A 71 5.66 8.74 15.09
C ASP A 71 4.98 9.38 13.89
N GLY A 72 5.50 9.19 12.68
CA GLY A 72 4.90 9.73 11.47
C GLY A 72 3.48 9.21 11.17
N LEU A 73 3.19 7.95 11.48
CA LEU A 73 1.83 7.39 11.37
C LEU A 73 0.90 7.92 12.46
N ARG A 74 1.40 8.03 13.68
CA ARG A 74 0.64 8.54 14.82
C ARG A 74 0.26 10.02 14.65
N GLU A 75 1.19 10.85 14.14
CA GLU A 75 0.95 12.26 13.80
C GLU A 75 -0.15 12.42 12.75
N ARG A 76 -0.30 11.45 11.85
CA ARG A 76 -1.36 11.39 10.84
C ARG A 76 -2.67 10.79 11.37
N GLY A 77 -2.75 10.45 12.66
CA GLY A 77 -3.94 9.87 13.28
C GLY A 77 -4.18 8.39 12.95
N VAL A 78 -3.20 7.69 12.37
CA VAL A 78 -3.30 6.25 12.09
C VAL A 78 -3.07 5.46 13.37
N GLN A 79 -3.96 4.52 13.68
CA GLN A 79 -3.78 3.57 14.78
C GLN A 79 -2.75 2.53 14.35
N LEU A 80 -1.60 2.49 15.03
CA LEU A 80 -0.54 1.53 14.73
C LEU A 80 -0.61 0.33 15.68
N ALA A 81 -0.81 -0.85 15.13
CA ALA A 81 -0.80 -2.14 15.80
C ALA A 81 0.30 -3.05 15.23
N GLY A 82 0.58 -4.14 15.91
CA GLY A 82 1.58 -5.11 15.49
C GLY A 82 2.78 -5.17 16.43
N PRO A 83 3.59 -6.25 16.32
CA PRO A 83 4.71 -6.47 17.21
C PRO A 83 5.89 -5.56 16.90
N VAL A 84 6.64 -5.21 17.94
CA VAL A 84 7.98 -4.63 17.87
C VAL A 84 8.97 -5.73 18.22
N THR A 85 10.00 -5.91 17.40
CA THR A 85 10.97 -6.98 17.55
C THR A 85 12.41 -6.47 17.38
N ASP A 86 13.37 -7.30 17.67
CA ASP A 86 14.76 -7.07 17.29
C ASP A 86 14.93 -7.22 15.78
N GLY A 87 15.96 -6.61 15.22
CA GLY A 87 16.28 -6.62 13.79
C GLY A 87 16.27 -5.23 13.19
N ALA A 88 16.09 -5.15 11.88
CA ALA A 88 16.05 -3.90 11.13
C ALA A 88 14.64 -3.64 10.59
N THR A 89 14.16 -2.42 10.76
CA THR A 89 12.95 -1.94 10.08
C THR A 89 13.23 -1.73 8.61
N GLY A 90 12.28 -2.08 7.75
CA GLY A 90 12.46 -1.95 6.31
C GLY A 90 12.58 -0.49 5.85
N VAL A 91 13.38 -0.29 4.80
CA VAL A 91 13.65 1.01 4.19
C VAL A 91 13.49 0.91 2.67
N VAL A 92 12.87 1.92 2.09
CA VAL A 92 12.78 2.09 0.64
C VAL A 92 13.54 3.35 0.25
N VAL A 93 14.45 3.25 -0.68
CA VAL A 93 15.03 4.41 -1.35
C VAL A 93 14.32 4.60 -2.68
N SER A 94 13.57 5.68 -2.81
CA SER A 94 12.92 6.11 -4.05
C SER A 94 13.81 7.13 -4.73
N LEU A 95 14.41 6.74 -5.83
CA LEU A 95 15.34 7.57 -6.60
C LEU A 95 14.65 8.08 -7.87
N SER A 96 14.60 9.40 -8.05
CA SER A 96 14.08 10.06 -9.24
C SER A 96 15.16 10.96 -9.85
N ASP A 97 15.30 10.94 -11.16
CA ASP A 97 16.29 11.73 -11.92
C ASP A 97 15.75 13.05 -12.49
N GLY A 98 14.59 13.48 -12.03
CA GLY A 98 13.95 14.70 -12.57
C GLY A 98 13.29 14.53 -13.93
N GLY A 99 13.48 13.41 -14.62
CA GLY A 99 12.80 13.03 -15.86
C GLY A 99 11.44 12.35 -15.65
N GLY A 100 11.07 12.14 -14.38
CA GLY A 100 9.81 11.50 -13.99
C GLY A 100 9.89 9.98 -13.85
N GLU A 101 10.98 9.35 -14.22
CA GLU A 101 11.23 7.93 -13.96
C GLU A 101 11.72 7.72 -12.53
N ARG A 102 11.32 6.59 -11.95
CA ARG A 102 11.68 6.22 -10.58
C ARG A 102 12.23 4.82 -10.50
N THR A 103 13.29 4.72 -9.70
CA THR A 103 13.84 3.43 -9.27
C THR A 103 13.60 3.28 -7.77
N MET A 104 13.02 2.14 -7.38
CA MET A 104 12.79 1.80 -5.99
C MET A 104 13.80 0.75 -5.56
N ILE A 105 14.54 1.02 -4.50
CA ILE A 105 15.46 0.07 -3.86
C ILE A 105 14.85 -0.27 -2.51
N THR A 106 14.42 -1.52 -2.35
CA THR A 106 13.57 -1.91 -1.22
C THR A 106 14.22 -2.99 -0.37
N ASP A 107 14.40 -2.69 0.90
CA ASP A 107 14.58 -3.68 1.96
C ASP A 107 13.34 -3.68 2.84
N ARG A 108 12.66 -4.82 2.96
CA ARG A 108 11.44 -4.93 3.76
C ARG A 108 11.71 -5.23 5.25
N GLY A 109 12.98 -5.45 5.60
CA GLY A 109 13.41 -5.72 6.98
C GLY A 109 12.59 -6.81 7.65
N VAL A 110 12.08 -6.53 8.87
CA VAL A 110 11.28 -7.48 9.65
C VAL A 110 9.80 -7.57 9.23
N CYS A 111 9.31 -6.70 8.33
CA CYS A 111 7.89 -6.69 7.95
C CYS A 111 7.38 -8.04 7.44
N PRO A 112 8.08 -8.77 6.55
CA PRO A 112 7.64 -10.08 6.05
C PRO A 112 7.59 -11.17 7.12
N LEU A 113 8.22 -10.94 8.27
CA LEU A 113 8.31 -11.91 9.37
C LEU A 113 7.11 -11.84 10.33
N LEU A 114 6.09 -11.00 10.05
CA LEU A 114 4.85 -11.04 10.82
C LEU A 114 4.19 -12.40 10.67
N SER A 115 4.00 -13.09 11.77
CA SER A 115 3.41 -14.44 11.78
C SER A 115 1.98 -14.45 12.29
N ALA A 116 1.21 -15.50 11.95
CA ALA A 116 -0.15 -15.67 12.44
C ALA A 116 -0.23 -15.81 13.96
N ALA A 117 0.80 -16.37 14.60
CA ALA A 117 0.87 -16.56 16.06
C ALA A 117 1.04 -15.23 16.82
N GLU A 118 1.54 -14.19 16.19
CA GLU A 118 1.71 -12.87 16.79
C GLU A 118 0.43 -12.03 16.75
N LEU A 119 -0.57 -12.43 15.95
CA LEU A 119 -1.80 -11.66 15.79
C LEU A 119 -2.65 -11.68 17.06
N ARG A 120 -3.15 -10.51 17.45
CA ARG A 120 -4.09 -10.33 18.56
C ARG A 120 -5.45 -9.91 18.04
N ASP A 121 -6.52 -10.46 18.60
CA ASP A 121 -7.89 -10.17 18.17
C ASP A 121 -8.26 -8.71 18.38
N GLU A 122 -7.70 -8.06 19.40
CA GLU A 122 -7.89 -6.63 19.68
C GLU A 122 -7.44 -5.71 18.53
N TRP A 123 -6.49 -6.17 17.71
CA TRP A 123 -6.02 -5.40 16.55
C TRP A 123 -7.05 -5.34 15.42
N PHE A 124 -8.02 -6.25 15.42
CA PHE A 124 -9.08 -6.32 14.42
C PHE A 124 -10.46 -5.93 14.97
N ALA A 125 -10.54 -5.67 16.28
CA ALA A 125 -11.79 -5.29 16.92
C ALA A 125 -12.33 -3.99 16.30
N GLY A 126 -13.60 -4.02 15.89
CA GLY A 126 -14.27 -2.90 15.26
C GLY A 126 -13.89 -2.63 13.81
N CYS A 127 -13.03 -3.47 13.20
CA CYS A 127 -12.68 -3.31 11.79
C CYS A 127 -13.81 -3.79 10.88
N ASP A 128 -14.23 -2.93 9.94
CA ASP A 128 -15.26 -3.25 8.95
C ASP A 128 -14.69 -3.94 7.72
N ARG A 129 -13.42 -3.68 7.41
CA ARG A 129 -12.71 -4.21 6.26
C ARG A 129 -11.23 -4.37 6.55
N LEU A 130 -10.63 -5.44 6.03
CA LEU A 130 -9.18 -5.61 5.92
C LEU A 130 -8.74 -5.34 4.49
N HIS A 131 -7.80 -4.41 4.31
CA HIS A 131 -7.12 -4.19 3.05
C HIS A 131 -5.74 -4.83 3.06
N LEU A 132 -5.45 -5.62 2.02
CA LEU A 132 -4.21 -6.36 1.85
C LEU A 132 -3.53 -5.95 0.55
N PRO A 133 -2.37 -5.28 0.60
CA PRO A 133 -1.45 -5.27 -0.54
C PRO A 133 -0.97 -6.68 -0.86
N LEU A 134 -0.79 -7.02 -2.14
CA LEU A 134 -0.31 -8.35 -2.54
C LEU A 134 1.07 -8.67 -1.95
N TYR A 135 1.87 -7.66 -1.63
CA TYR A 135 3.13 -7.82 -0.87
C TYR A 135 2.96 -8.60 0.45
N SER A 136 1.78 -8.52 1.08
CA SER A 136 1.46 -9.29 2.29
C SER A 136 1.20 -10.77 2.03
N LEU A 137 1.24 -11.20 0.77
CA LEU A 137 1.02 -12.58 0.35
C LEU A 137 2.26 -13.25 -0.26
N VAL A 138 3.40 -12.54 -0.34
CA VAL A 138 4.65 -13.06 -0.92
C VAL A 138 5.31 -14.05 0.02
N ASP A 139 5.71 -13.58 1.19
CA ASP A 139 6.48 -14.36 2.15
C ASP A 139 5.59 -15.22 3.05
N ALA A 140 6.03 -16.45 3.33
CA ALA A 140 5.22 -17.41 4.07
C ALA A 140 4.73 -16.93 5.45
N PRO A 141 5.53 -16.26 6.32
CA PRO A 141 5.05 -15.81 7.62
C PRO A 141 3.93 -14.77 7.50
N ILE A 142 4.15 -13.69 6.74
CA ILE A 142 3.15 -12.63 6.59
C ILE A 142 1.93 -13.10 5.80
N ARG A 143 2.09 -14.02 4.85
CA ARG A 143 0.98 -14.67 4.13
C ARG A 143 0.07 -15.40 5.11
N ALA A 144 0.64 -16.20 6.01
CA ALA A 144 -0.12 -16.91 7.03
C ALA A 144 -0.85 -15.92 7.97
N ALA A 145 -0.20 -14.81 8.34
CA ALA A 145 -0.82 -13.75 9.12
C ALA A 145 -1.97 -13.07 8.35
N ALA A 146 -1.78 -12.72 7.08
CA ALA A 146 -2.83 -12.10 6.25
C ALA A 146 -4.06 -13.00 6.10
N LEU A 147 -3.87 -14.30 5.83
CA LEU A 147 -4.95 -15.28 5.76
C LEU A 147 -5.68 -15.47 7.09
N ALA A 148 -4.95 -15.44 8.21
CA ALA A 148 -5.54 -15.53 9.55
C ALA A 148 -6.28 -14.24 9.92
N ALA A 149 -5.75 -13.06 9.57
CA ALA A 149 -6.39 -11.77 9.79
C ALA A 149 -7.69 -11.62 8.99
N ALA A 150 -7.71 -12.09 7.74
CA ALA A 150 -8.89 -12.06 6.88
C ALA A 150 -10.12 -12.78 7.48
N ARG A 151 -9.90 -13.76 8.35
CA ARG A 151 -10.98 -14.48 9.06
C ARG A 151 -11.57 -13.72 10.24
N ARG A 152 -10.94 -12.61 10.66
CA ARG A 152 -11.31 -11.78 11.82
C ARG A 152 -12.14 -10.56 11.45
N VAL A 153 -12.35 -10.32 10.16
CA VAL A 153 -13.06 -9.13 9.66
C VAL A 153 -14.12 -9.53 8.65
N PRO A 154 -15.22 -8.77 8.54
CA PRO A 154 -16.34 -9.15 7.67
C PRO A 154 -16.06 -9.00 6.18
N ARG A 155 -15.13 -8.11 5.79
CA ARG A 155 -14.85 -7.80 4.38
C ARG A 155 -13.36 -7.72 4.13
N VAL A 156 -12.92 -8.17 2.95
CA VAL A 156 -11.52 -8.14 2.52
C VAL A 156 -11.41 -7.43 1.18
N SER A 157 -10.42 -6.57 1.04
CA SER A 157 -10.00 -6.00 -0.24
C SER A 157 -8.53 -6.32 -0.48
N VAL A 158 -8.18 -6.56 -1.75
CA VAL A 158 -6.80 -6.85 -2.17
C VAL A 158 -6.39 -5.85 -3.24
N ASP A 159 -5.22 -5.23 -3.08
CA ASP A 159 -4.54 -4.52 -4.16
C ASP A 159 -3.47 -5.43 -4.75
N LEU A 160 -3.48 -5.59 -6.08
CA LEU A 160 -2.52 -6.46 -6.79
C LEU A 160 -1.10 -5.88 -6.81
N SER A 161 -0.95 -4.63 -6.43
CA SER A 161 0.29 -3.93 -6.06
C SER A 161 1.31 -3.76 -7.18
N SER A 162 1.77 -4.85 -7.80
CA SER A 162 2.85 -4.82 -8.79
C SER A 162 2.86 -6.06 -9.66
N ILE A 163 3.11 -5.85 -10.95
CA ILE A 163 3.28 -6.93 -11.94
C ILE A 163 4.47 -7.85 -11.58
N SER A 164 5.54 -7.30 -10.97
CA SER A 164 6.69 -8.09 -10.54
C SER A 164 6.33 -9.05 -9.41
N VAL A 165 5.54 -8.59 -8.45
CA VAL A 165 5.04 -9.42 -7.34
C VAL A 165 4.11 -10.53 -7.84
N LEU A 166 3.21 -10.21 -8.77
CA LEU A 166 2.34 -11.22 -9.40
C LEU A 166 3.14 -12.31 -10.11
N ARG A 167 4.23 -11.93 -10.80
CA ARG A 167 5.13 -12.88 -11.46
C ARG A 167 5.94 -13.70 -10.48
N GLU A 168 6.38 -13.11 -9.38
CA GLU A 168 7.13 -13.80 -8.31
C GLU A 168 6.26 -14.87 -7.63
N ILE A 169 5.03 -14.54 -7.26
CA ILE A 169 4.10 -15.48 -6.66
C ILE A 169 3.64 -16.53 -7.69
N GLY A 170 3.45 -16.13 -8.93
CA GLY A 170 2.87 -16.92 -10.01
C GLY A 170 1.33 -16.87 -10.04
N ALA A 171 0.77 -16.75 -11.26
CA ALA A 171 -0.66 -16.53 -11.47
C ALA A 171 -1.54 -17.58 -10.78
N ALA A 172 -1.21 -18.87 -10.90
CA ALA A 172 -1.99 -19.96 -10.28
C ALA A 172 -2.03 -19.87 -8.75
N GLU A 173 -0.94 -19.47 -8.11
CA GLU A 173 -0.90 -19.29 -6.66
C GLU A 173 -1.66 -18.01 -6.24
N VAL A 174 -1.56 -16.93 -7.00
CA VAL A 174 -2.38 -15.72 -6.77
C VAL A 174 -3.86 -16.08 -6.84
N ASP A 175 -4.30 -16.79 -7.86
CA ASP A 175 -5.70 -17.20 -8.03
C ASP A 175 -6.16 -18.07 -6.85
N ARG A 176 -5.31 -19.00 -6.39
CA ARG A 176 -5.59 -19.83 -5.21
C ARG A 176 -5.73 -18.98 -3.94
N LEU A 177 -4.86 -18.01 -3.75
CA LEU A 177 -4.89 -17.11 -2.59
C LEU A 177 -6.15 -16.22 -2.62
N LEU A 178 -6.50 -15.66 -3.77
CA LEU A 178 -7.73 -14.88 -3.95
C LEU A 178 -8.99 -15.73 -3.71
N ALA A 179 -8.99 -17.00 -4.14
CA ALA A 179 -10.10 -17.93 -3.88
C ALA A 179 -10.25 -18.24 -2.38
N VAL A 180 -9.15 -18.31 -1.62
CA VAL A 180 -9.17 -18.52 -0.16
C VAL A 180 -9.60 -17.24 0.58
N LEU A 181 -9.06 -16.07 0.19
CA LEU A 181 -9.34 -14.78 0.81
C LEU A 181 -10.78 -14.30 0.53
N ARG A 182 -11.34 -14.68 -0.63
CA ARG A 182 -12.67 -14.23 -1.09
C ARG A 182 -12.85 -12.70 -0.96
N PRO A 183 -11.96 -11.90 -1.54
CA PRO A 183 -12.10 -10.45 -1.44
C PRO A 183 -13.39 -10.01 -2.14
N ASP A 184 -14.08 -9.02 -1.57
CA ASP A 184 -15.21 -8.35 -2.23
C ASP A 184 -14.75 -7.23 -3.18
N VAL A 185 -13.50 -6.78 -3.04
CA VAL A 185 -12.87 -5.79 -3.92
C VAL A 185 -11.44 -6.23 -4.26
N ILE A 186 -11.12 -6.18 -5.54
CA ILE A 186 -9.76 -6.32 -6.06
C ILE A 186 -9.41 -5.04 -6.82
N LEU A 187 -8.27 -4.42 -6.46
CA LEU A 187 -7.73 -3.26 -7.14
C LEU A 187 -6.45 -3.65 -7.86
N GLY A 188 -6.23 -3.10 -9.05
CA GLY A 188 -5.00 -3.30 -9.79
C GLY A 188 -4.97 -2.41 -11.02
N ASN A 189 -3.81 -2.28 -11.66
CA ASN A 189 -3.73 -1.70 -12.99
C ASN A 189 -4.12 -2.73 -14.07
N GLU A 190 -4.17 -2.30 -15.34
CA GLU A 190 -4.62 -3.17 -16.43
C GLU A 190 -3.70 -4.39 -16.64
N PRO A 191 -2.35 -4.30 -16.62
CA PRO A 191 -1.48 -5.46 -16.66
C PRO A 191 -1.66 -6.42 -15.47
N GLU A 192 -1.84 -5.90 -14.28
CA GLU A 192 -2.02 -6.70 -13.06
C GLU A 192 -3.34 -7.48 -13.09
N THR A 193 -4.43 -6.81 -13.45
CA THR A 193 -5.77 -7.43 -13.49
C THR A 193 -5.94 -8.43 -14.63
N ARG A 194 -5.07 -8.40 -15.65
CA ARG A 194 -5.05 -9.44 -16.70
C ARG A 194 -4.36 -10.73 -16.25
N LEU A 195 -3.45 -10.65 -15.28
CA LEU A 195 -2.71 -11.82 -14.78
C LEU A 195 -3.42 -12.55 -13.63
N ALA A 196 -4.33 -11.90 -12.92
CA ALA A 196 -5.03 -12.47 -11.78
C ALA A 196 -6.48 -12.80 -12.17
N ALA A 197 -6.89 -14.06 -11.99
CA ALA A 197 -8.28 -14.47 -12.15
C ALA A 197 -9.09 -14.06 -10.91
N ALA A 198 -9.84 -12.97 -11.02
CA ALA A 198 -10.69 -12.51 -9.93
C ALA A 198 -11.83 -13.52 -9.65
N PRO A 199 -12.14 -13.85 -8.37
CA PRO A 199 -13.35 -14.56 -8.03
C PRO A 199 -14.59 -13.84 -8.59
N SER A 200 -15.56 -14.57 -9.10
CA SER A 200 -16.76 -14.02 -9.75
C SER A 200 -17.59 -13.07 -8.88
N ALA A 201 -17.45 -13.17 -7.56
CA ALA A 201 -18.15 -12.32 -6.59
C ALA A 201 -17.41 -11.00 -6.28
N ALA A 202 -16.17 -10.86 -6.71
CA ALA A 202 -15.38 -9.65 -6.43
C ALA A 202 -15.67 -8.52 -7.42
N SER A 203 -15.74 -7.29 -6.92
CA SER A 203 -15.68 -6.11 -7.75
C SER A 203 -14.23 -5.83 -8.14
N VAL A 204 -13.93 -5.83 -9.43
CA VAL A 204 -12.60 -5.54 -9.94
C VAL A 204 -12.51 -4.09 -10.37
N VAL A 205 -11.63 -3.35 -9.74
CA VAL A 205 -11.33 -1.95 -10.03
C VAL A 205 -10.02 -1.87 -10.81
N VAL A 206 -10.10 -1.53 -12.08
CA VAL A 206 -8.94 -1.39 -12.95
C VAL A 206 -8.47 0.06 -12.95
N LYS A 207 -7.30 0.31 -12.39
CA LYS A 207 -6.65 1.62 -12.37
C LYS A 207 -5.97 1.87 -13.72
N LEU A 208 -6.31 2.98 -14.40
CA LEU A 208 -5.84 3.33 -15.75
C LEU A 208 -4.88 4.54 -15.73
N GLY A 209 -4.32 4.89 -14.56
CA GLY A 209 -3.47 6.07 -14.38
C GLY A 209 -4.19 7.35 -14.81
N PRO A 210 -3.59 8.16 -15.72
CA PRO A 210 -4.25 9.39 -16.23
C PRO A 210 -5.59 9.14 -16.94
N GLY A 211 -5.87 7.91 -17.36
CA GLY A 211 -7.16 7.50 -17.93
C GLY A 211 -8.27 7.30 -16.92
N GLY A 212 -7.99 7.38 -15.61
CA GLY A 212 -8.99 7.19 -14.58
C GLY A 212 -9.12 5.73 -14.13
N VAL A 213 -10.36 5.23 -14.05
CA VAL A 213 -10.61 3.85 -13.58
C VAL A 213 -11.76 3.21 -14.34
N ARG A 214 -11.77 1.86 -14.35
CA ARG A 214 -12.88 1.05 -14.87
C ARG A 214 -13.35 0.09 -13.76
N LEU A 215 -14.64 0.09 -13.50
CA LEU A 215 -15.31 -0.79 -12.56
C LEU A 215 -16.56 -1.37 -13.18
N ASN A 216 -16.70 -2.69 -13.20
CA ASN A 216 -17.87 -3.40 -13.75
C ASN A 216 -18.23 -2.94 -15.19
N GLY A 217 -17.23 -2.75 -16.03
CA GLY A 217 -17.39 -2.31 -17.42
C GLY A 217 -17.64 -0.80 -17.61
N ARG A 218 -17.98 -0.05 -16.57
CA ARG A 218 -18.13 1.40 -16.62
C ARG A 218 -16.79 2.09 -16.40
N HIS A 219 -16.53 3.15 -17.15
CA HIS A 219 -15.34 3.99 -17.07
C HIS A 219 -15.66 5.32 -16.38
N TRP A 220 -14.74 5.76 -15.51
CA TRP A 220 -14.72 7.09 -14.89
C TRP A 220 -13.39 7.76 -15.23
N PRO A 221 -13.41 8.95 -15.84
CA PRO A 221 -12.18 9.67 -16.17
C PRO A 221 -11.46 10.12 -14.90
N ALA A 222 -10.13 10.29 -14.98
CA ALA A 222 -9.37 10.87 -13.87
C ALA A 222 -9.79 12.34 -13.64
N HIS A 223 -9.69 12.77 -12.39
CA HIS A 223 -9.84 14.18 -12.07
C HIS A 223 -8.61 14.96 -12.57
N PRO A 224 -8.78 16.21 -13.03
CA PRO A 224 -7.69 17.06 -13.44
C PRO A 224 -6.70 17.27 -12.28
N ALA A 225 -5.41 17.13 -12.55
CA ALA A 225 -4.34 17.36 -11.59
C ALA A 225 -3.08 17.84 -12.32
N VAL A 226 -2.26 18.62 -11.65
CA VAL A 226 -0.91 18.96 -12.12
C VAL A 226 0.04 17.90 -11.55
N PRO A 227 0.60 17.03 -12.39
CA PRO A 227 1.41 15.92 -11.89
C PRO A 227 2.77 16.43 -11.39
N VAL A 228 3.09 16.11 -10.14
CA VAL A 228 4.38 16.35 -9.48
C VAL A 228 5.08 15.01 -9.26
N ASP A 229 4.35 14.04 -8.66
CA ASP A 229 4.85 12.71 -8.36
C ASP A 229 3.68 11.71 -8.36
N SER A 230 3.79 10.62 -9.11
CA SER A 230 2.75 9.59 -9.16
C SER A 230 2.82 8.56 -8.02
N THR A 231 3.79 8.71 -7.09
CA THR A 231 3.95 7.79 -5.95
C THR A 231 2.74 7.84 -5.05
N GLY A 232 2.23 6.65 -4.67
CA GLY A 232 1.11 6.55 -3.75
C GLY A 232 -0.25 6.93 -4.35
N ALA A 233 -0.34 7.32 -5.63
CA ALA A 233 -1.62 7.63 -6.26
C ALA A 233 -2.58 6.42 -6.24
N GLY A 234 -2.04 5.22 -6.43
CA GLY A 234 -2.80 3.97 -6.31
C GLY A 234 -3.30 3.71 -4.90
N ASP A 235 -2.48 4.03 -3.89
CA ASP A 235 -2.81 3.87 -2.47
C ASP A 235 -3.88 4.89 -2.03
N ALA A 236 -3.72 6.14 -2.48
CA ALA A 236 -4.70 7.20 -2.27
C ALA A 236 -6.04 6.85 -2.90
N PHE A 237 -6.02 6.37 -4.15
CA PHE A 237 -7.22 5.89 -4.82
C PHE A 237 -7.87 4.75 -4.02
N ALA A 238 -7.10 3.74 -3.61
CA ALA A 238 -7.61 2.61 -2.83
C ALA A 238 -8.28 3.07 -1.54
N ALA A 239 -7.64 3.97 -0.78
CA ALA A 239 -8.20 4.53 0.44
C ALA A 239 -9.53 5.26 0.18
N GLY A 240 -9.57 6.16 -0.79
CA GLY A 240 -10.78 6.91 -1.15
C GLY A 240 -11.90 6.00 -1.65
N PHE A 241 -11.57 5.03 -2.52
CA PHE A 241 -12.52 4.07 -3.05
C PHE A 241 -13.15 3.20 -1.94
N LEU A 242 -12.33 2.70 -1.03
CA LEU A 242 -12.80 1.85 0.08
C LEU A 242 -13.62 2.63 1.12
N LEU A 243 -13.38 3.94 1.24
CA LEU A 243 -14.10 4.83 2.16
C LEU A 243 -15.40 5.37 1.57
N GLY A 244 -15.40 5.83 0.31
CA GLY A 244 -16.52 6.56 -0.28
C GLY A 244 -16.78 6.29 -1.77
N GLY A 245 -16.17 5.25 -2.36
CA GLY A 245 -16.41 4.86 -3.75
C GLY A 245 -15.53 5.58 -4.76
N VAL A 246 -15.89 5.44 -6.05
CA VAL A 246 -15.03 5.83 -7.18
C VAL A 246 -14.65 7.31 -7.15
N GLU A 247 -15.60 8.21 -6.93
CA GLU A 247 -15.37 9.66 -6.98
C GLU A 247 -14.36 10.11 -5.92
N LEU A 248 -14.53 9.65 -4.67
CA LEU A 248 -13.58 9.95 -3.60
C LEU A 248 -12.20 9.33 -3.87
N GLY A 249 -12.16 8.15 -4.50
CA GLY A 249 -10.91 7.52 -4.94
C GLY A 249 -10.17 8.37 -5.99
N LEU A 250 -10.88 8.87 -7.00
CA LEU A 250 -10.31 9.72 -8.04
C LEU A 250 -9.83 11.07 -7.49
N GLU A 251 -10.61 11.68 -6.59
CA GLU A 251 -10.20 12.90 -5.88
C GLU A 251 -8.90 12.67 -5.07
N ALA A 252 -8.84 11.58 -4.31
CA ALA A 252 -7.66 11.23 -3.52
C ALA A 252 -6.42 11.00 -4.39
N ALA A 253 -6.57 10.29 -5.52
CA ALA A 253 -5.50 10.09 -6.49
C ALA A 253 -5.01 11.41 -7.09
N ALA A 254 -5.92 12.30 -7.48
CA ALA A 254 -5.58 13.63 -8.00
C ALA A 254 -4.81 14.48 -6.98
N ARG A 255 -5.20 14.42 -5.71
CA ARG A 255 -4.47 15.07 -4.60
C ARG A 255 -3.07 14.46 -4.41
N ALA A 256 -2.94 13.13 -4.51
CA ALA A 256 -1.66 12.45 -4.35
C ALA A 256 -0.69 12.83 -5.45
N VAL A 257 -1.08 12.78 -6.73
CA VAL A 257 -0.18 13.11 -7.86
C VAL A 257 0.29 14.57 -7.87
N SER A 258 -0.39 15.47 -7.19
CA SER A 258 -0.05 16.91 -7.11
C SER A 258 0.96 17.25 -6.01
N ARG A 259 1.58 16.26 -5.37
CA ARG A 259 2.55 16.42 -4.29
C ARG A 259 3.68 15.42 -4.38
N LEU A 260 4.80 15.70 -3.72
CA LEU A 260 5.92 14.78 -3.63
C LEU A 260 5.67 13.70 -2.57
N GLY A 261 5.98 12.45 -2.88
CA GLY A 261 5.89 11.31 -1.96
C GLY A 261 4.50 10.67 -1.87
N ALA A 262 4.42 9.50 -1.24
CA ALA A 262 3.22 8.67 -1.21
C ALA A 262 2.22 9.04 -0.09
N MET A 263 2.70 9.67 0.99
CA MET A 263 1.87 10.02 2.15
C MET A 263 1.04 11.30 1.93
N PRO A 264 -0.16 11.41 2.55
CA PRO A 264 -0.99 12.60 2.50
C PRO A 264 -0.39 13.80 3.22
#